data_4f03614a5a4b73b531c6108b8f4adae9
#
_entry.id   4f03614a5a4b73b531c6108b8f4adae9
#
_cell.length_a   1.000
_cell.length_b   1.000
_cell.length_c   1.000
_cell.angle_alpha   90.00
_cell.angle_beta   90.00
_cell.angle_gamma   90.00
#
_symmetry.space_group_name_H-M   'P 1'
#
loop_
_entity.id
_entity.type
_entity.pdbx_description
1 polymer ?
#
loop_
_entity_poly.entity_id
_entity_poly.type
_entity_poly.pdbx_seq_one_letter_code
_entity_poly.pdbx_strand_id
1 'polypeptide(L)'
;MDQISYFNKTVASKDMSGYYLLKNGEYAYNKSYSVGYDFGSVKRLDRYDMGALSTLYICFALKKHDSDFIKAYFDSLKWYREIYMISAEGARNHGLLNVPTDEFFDTKHYIPQDLAEQRKIANFMIALERRIVAQQSLVDNLKKYKRGLSKAVFS
;
A
#
# COMPACT_ATOMS: atom_id res chain seq x y z
N MET A 1 -4.07 -2.81 5.06
CA MET A 1 -4.97 -3.90 5.51
C MET A 1 -6.38 -3.46 5.21
N ASP A 2 -7.19 -4.27 4.53
CA ASP A 2 -8.57 -3.86 4.25
C ASP A 2 -9.48 -4.07 5.48
N GLN A 3 -10.56 -3.28 5.59
CA GLN A 3 -11.45 -3.31 6.75
C GLN A 3 -12.17 -4.66 6.92
N ILE A 4 -12.50 -5.33 5.81
CA ILE A 4 -13.20 -6.63 5.84
C ILE A 4 -12.29 -7.69 6.45
N SER A 5 -11.01 -7.73 6.05
CA SER A 5 -10.03 -8.67 6.60
C SER A 5 -9.71 -8.40 8.07
N TYR A 6 -9.72 -7.14 8.49
CA TYR A 6 -9.36 -6.76 9.86
C TYR A 6 -10.52 -6.92 10.86
N PHE A 7 -11.71 -6.44 10.50
CA PHE A 7 -12.86 -6.41 11.40
C PHE A 7 -13.90 -7.53 11.13
N ASN A 8 -13.69 -8.31 10.07
CA ASN A 8 -14.70 -9.27 9.56
C ASN A 8 -16.08 -8.63 9.30
N LYS A 9 -16.10 -7.33 8.99
CA LYS A 9 -17.30 -6.56 8.67
C LYS A 9 -16.92 -5.28 7.90
N THR A 10 -17.90 -4.72 7.19
CA THR A 10 -17.78 -3.40 6.58
C THR A 10 -18.01 -2.32 7.64
N VAL A 11 -17.07 -1.40 7.80
CA VAL A 11 -17.11 -0.30 8.79
C VAL A 11 -17.57 1.02 8.16
N ALA A 12 -17.78 1.04 6.82
CA ALA A 12 -18.25 2.22 6.11
C ALA A 12 -19.70 2.59 6.52
N SER A 13 -20.01 3.90 6.46
CA SER A 13 -21.38 4.40 6.64
C SER A 13 -22.35 3.76 5.66
N LYS A 14 -23.63 3.66 6.04
CA LYS A 14 -24.71 3.23 5.12
C LYS A 14 -24.90 4.22 3.97
N ASP A 15 -24.69 5.51 4.20
CA ASP A 15 -24.65 6.55 3.17
C ASP A 15 -23.20 6.73 2.69
N MET A 16 -22.95 6.34 1.45
CA MET A 16 -21.63 6.44 0.80
C MET A 16 -21.60 7.53 -0.29
N SER A 17 -22.57 8.43 -0.34
CA SER A 17 -22.66 9.50 -1.35
C SER A 17 -21.44 10.44 -1.36
N GLY A 18 -20.72 10.54 -0.22
CA GLY A 18 -19.49 11.31 -0.08
C GLY A 18 -18.19 10.50 -0.24
N TYR A 19 -18.25 9.26 -0.75
CA TYR A 19 -17.08 8.41 -0.89
C TYR A 19 -16.60 8.36 -2.35
N TYR A 20 -15.27 8.21 -2.52
CA TYR A 20 -14.70 7.88 -3.82
C TYR A 20 -14.87 6.40 -4.12
N LEU A 21 -15.32 6.10 -5.35
CA LEU A 21 -15.36 4.73 -5.85
C LEU A 21 -14.04 4.42 -6.54
N LEU A 22 -13.25 3.52 -5.96
CA LEU A 22 -11.98 3.05 -6.48
C LEU A 22 -12.19 1.72 -7.22
N LYS A 23 -11.67 1.60 -8.44
CA LYS A 23 -11.71 0.37 -9.24
C LYS A 23 -10.46 -0.46 -9.06
N ASN A 24 -10.55 -1.76 -9.35
CA ASN A 24 -9.38 -2.63 -9.39
C ASN A 24 -8.27 -2.03 -10.28
N GLY A 25 -7.03 -2.06 -9.80
CA GLY A 25 -5.89 -1.46 -10.45
C GLY A 25 -5.66 0.02 -10.18
N GLU A 26 -6.62 0.74 -9.62
CA GLU A 26 -6.46 2.14 -9.20
C GLU A 26 -5.81 2.25 -7.83
N TYR A 27 -5.30 3.44 -7.52
CA TYR A 27 -4.48 3.72 -6.35
C TYR A 27 -5.17 4.67 -5.39
N ALA A 28 -4.84 4.52 -4.11
CA ALA A 28 -5.23 5.46 -3.07
C ALA A 28 -4.04 5.79 -2.17
N TYR A 29 -3.82 7.07 -1.94
CA TYR A 29 -2.90 7.57 -0.94
C TYR A 29 -3.64 7.82 0.37
N ASN A 30 -3.25 7.07 1.40
CA ASN A 30 -3.67 7.30 2.78
C ASN A 30 -2.69 8.26 3.44
N LYS A 31 -3.14 9.46 3.78
CA LYS A 31 -2.33 10.51 4.44
C LYS A 31 -2.12 10.27 5.94
N SER A 32 -2.61 9.17 6.50
CA SER A 32 -2.46 8.88 7.92
C SER A 32 -1.07 8.36 8.24
N TYR A 33 -0.46 8.93 9.28
CA TYR A 33 0.73 8.38 9.90
C TYR A 33 0.44 7.01 10.51
N SER A 34 1.36 6.07 10.32
CA SER A 34 1.37 4.80 11.03
C SER A 34 2.80 4.28 11.16
N VAL A 35 3.02 3.34 12.08
CA VAL A 35 4.35 2.75 12.28
C VAL A 35 4.90 2.17 10.98
N GLY A 36 6.07 2.64 10.56
CA GLY A 36 6.68 2.28 9.28
C GLY A 36 6.18 3.06 8.05
N TYR A 37 5.25 4.01 8.24
CA TYR A 37 4.68 4.84 7.17
C TYR A 37 4.58 6.30 7.63
N ASP A 38 5.73 6.96 7.81
CA ASP A 38 5.83 8.32 8.38
C ASP A 38 5.11 9.37 7.54
N PHE A 39 5.04 9.18 6.23
CA PHE A 39 4.34 10.04 5.28
C PHE A 39 3.13 9.35 4.63
N GLY A 40 2.50 8.42 5.37
CA GLY A 40 1.37 7.67 4.88
C GLY A 40 1.72 6.56 3.90
N SER A 41 0.75 6.04 3.18
CA SER A 41 0.97 4.93 2.23
C SER A 41 0.12 5.05 0.99
N VAL A 42 0.72 4.75 -0.17
CA VAL A 42 0.00 4.59 -1.43
C VAL A 42 -0.18 3.10 -1.68
N LYS A 43 -1.41 2.67 -1.91
CA LYS A 43 -1.73 1.27 -2.20
C LYS A 43 -2.65 1.17 -3.41
N ARG A 44 -2.45 0.10 -4.21
CA ARG A 44 -3.32 -0.27 -5.33
C ARG A 44 -4.43 -1.21 -4.85
N LEU A 45 -5.62 -1.05 -5.40
CA LEU A 45 -6.72 -1.99 -5.17
C LEU A 45 -6.50 -3.23 -6.05
N ASP A 46 -6.04 -4.32 -5.45
CA ASP A 46 -5.74 -5.59 -6.15
C ASP A 46 -6.76 -6.70 -5.83
N ARG A 47 -7.49 -6.56 -4.72
CA ARG A 47 -8.20 -7.68 -4.11
C ARG A 47 -9.69 -7.75 -4.48
N TYR A 48 -10.26 -6.62 -4.80
CA TYR A 48 -11.69 -6.46 -5.11
C TYR A 48 -11.85 -5.71 -6.42
N ASP A 49 -12.98 -5.92 -7.11
CA ASP A 49 -13.28 -5.21 -8.35
C ASP A 49 -13.49 -3.71 -8.10
N MET A 50 -14.11 -3.38 -6.98
CA MET A 50 -14.35 -2.00 -6.56
C MET A 50 -14.27 -1.86 -5.06
N GLY A 51 -13.96 -0.65 -4.59
CA GLY A 51 -13.94 -0.28 -3.18
C GLY A 51 -14.36 1.17 -2.98
N ALA A 52 -15.04 1.47 -1.87
CA ALA A 52 -15.39 2.84 -1.50
C ALA A 52 -14.41 3.37 -0.47
N LEU A 53 -13.86 4.57 -0.70
CA LEU A 53 -12.93 5.25 0.17
C LEU A 53 -13.41 6.65 0.54
N SER A 54 -13.17 7.03 1.79
CA SER A 54 -13.45 8.39 2.28
C SER A 54 -12.67 9.43 1.47
N THR A 55 -13.19 10.66 1.40
CA THR A 55 -12.54 11.83 0.79
C THR A 55 -11.23 12.25 1.48
N LEU A 56 -10.86 11.64 2.60
CA LEU A 56 -9.54 11.81 3.23
C LEU A 56 -8.40 11.19 2.41
N TYR A 57 -8.71 10.26 1.50
CA TYR A 57 -7.74 9.64 0.60
C TYR A 57 -7.60 10.46 -0.69
N ILE A 58 -6.41 10.46 -1.29
CA ILE A 58 -6.22 10.90 -2.67
C ILE A 58 -6.27 9.66 -3.56
N CYS A 59 -7.32 9.57 -4.39
CA CYS A 59 -7.55 8.44 -5.29
C CYS A 59 -7.12 8.79 -6.72
N PHE A 60 -6.44 7.88 -7.41
CA PHE A 60 -5.95 8.11 -8.77
C PHE A 60 -5.76 6.84 -9.60
N ALA A 61 -5.81 7.01 -10.91
CA ALA A 61 -5.49 5.98 -11.90
C ALA A 61 -4.22 6.34 -12.66
N LEU A 62 -3.46 5.33 -13.09
CA LEU A 62 -2.27 5.53 -13.92
C LEU A 62 -2.66 5.68 -15.39
N LYS A 63 -1.94 6.56 -16.12
CA LYS A 63 -2.13 6.79 -17.55
C LYS A 63 -1.03 6.20 -18.43
N LYS A 64 0.21 6.13 -17.96
CA LYS A 64 1.38 5.88 -18.83
C LYS A 64 2.36 4.84 -18.32
N HIS A 65 2.37 4.56 -17.01
CA HIS A 65 3.41 3.72 -16.40
C HIS A 65 2.94 2.28 -16.19
N ASP A 66 3.90 1.38 -16.07
CA ASP A 66 3.64 0.01 -15.67
C ASP A 66 3.10 -0.04 -14.23
N SER A 67 1.91 -0.63 -14.07
CA SER A 67 1.22 -0.58 -12.77
C SER A 67 1.94 -1.39 -11.68
N ASP A 68 2.57 -2.50 -12.02
CA ASP A 68 3.31 -3.30 -11.02
C ASP A 68 4.61 -2.60 -10.61
N PHE A 69 5.26 -1.90 -11.57
CA PHE A 69 6.42 -1.06 -11.28
C PHE A 69 6.04 0.09 -10.31
N ILE A 70 4.96 0.80 -10.58
CA ILE A 70 4.52 1.91 -9.73
C ILE A 70 4.11 1.41 -8.34
N LYS A 71 3.48 0.24 -8.24
CA LYS A 71 3.21 -0.39 -6.94
C LYS A 71 4.50 -0.63 -6.15
N ALA A 72 5.51 -1.25 -6.77
CA ALA A 72 6.81 -1.49 -6.13
C ALA A 72 7.53 -0.19 -5.78
N TYR A 73 7.43 0.85 -6.62
CA TYR A 73 7.99 2.16 -6.35
C TYR A 73 7.36 2.79 -5.09
N PHE A 74 6.06 2.79 -4.95
CA PHE A 74 5.39 3.31 -3.76
C PHE A 74 5.67 2.46 -2.50
N ASP A 75 5.81 1.15 -2.63
CA ASP A 75 6.20 0.28 -1.53
C ASP A 75 7.66 0.51 -1.07
N SER A 76 8.53 1.05 -1.93
CA SER A 76 9.93 1.39 -1.59
C SER A 76 10.10 2.61 -0.69
N LEU A 77 9.06 3.40 -0.51
CA LEU A 77 9.03 4.66 0.27
C LEU A 77 9.97 5.77 -0.25
N LYS A 78 10.61 5.59 -1.41
CA LYS A 78 11.51 6.62 -1.99
C LYS A 78 10.79 7.93 -2.31
N TRP A 79 9.50 7.87 -2.55
CA TRP A 79 8.63 9.02 -2.80
C TRP A 79 8.39 9.91 -1.56
N TYR A 80 8.74 9.45 -0.37
CA TYR A 80 8.59 10.20 0.89
C TYR A 80 9.32 11.54 0.90
N ARG A 81 10.46 11.63 0.22
CA ARG A 81 11.19 12.89 0.10
C ARG A 81 10.32 14.00 -0.52
N GLU A 82 9.58 13.66 -1.57
CA GLU A 82 8.72 14.62 -2.28
C GLU A 82 7.51 15.03 -1.41
N ILE A 83 6.95 14.08 -0.65
CA ILE A 83 5.87 14.39 0.30
C ILE A 83 6.36 15.23 1.46
N TYR A 84 7.56 14.98 1.96
CA TYR A 84 8.17 15.82 3.00
C TYR A 84 8.24 17.29 2.57
N MET A 85 8.62 17.56 1.33
CA MET A 85 8.76 18.91 0.80
C MET A 85 7.44 19.68 0.68
N ILE A 86 6.31 18.99 0.47
CA ILE A 86 4.98 19.58 0.31
C ILE A 86 4.10 19.48 1.56
N SER A 87 4.50 18.64 2.54
CA SER A 87 3.77 18.56 3.80
C SER A 87 4.10 19.79 4.64
N ALA A 88 3.11 20.66 4.88
CA ALA A 88 3.30 21.87 5.68
C ALA A 88 3.80 21.53 7.09
N GLU A 89 4.85 22.22 7.54
CA GLU A 89 5.34 22.12 8.91
C GLU A 89 4.21 22.42 9.90
N GLY A 90 3.98 21.53 10.85
CA GLY A 90 3.12 21.75 12.02
C GLY A 90 1.66 21.30 11.90
N ALA A 91 1.18 20.79 10.78
CA ALA A 91 -0.22 20.41 10.62
C ALA A 91 -0.48 18.89 10.76
N ARG A 92 0.02 18.27 11.82
CA ARG A 92 -0.41 16.90 12.21
C ARG A 92 -1.66 16.99 13.09
N ASN A 93 -2.78 17.38 12.51
CA ASN A 93 -4.06 17.28 13.20
C ASN A 93 -4.53 15.81 13.16
N HIS A 94 -4.68 15.20 14.33
CA HIS A 94 -5.19 13.84 14.50
C HIS A 94 -4.46 12.74 13.71
N GLY A 95 -3.14 12.87 13.48
CA GLY A 95 -2.35 11.88 12.76
C GLY A 95 -2.49 11.91 11.23
N LEU A 96 -3.19 12.90 10.67
CA LEU A 96 -3.26 13.16 9.24
C LEU A 96 -2.19 14.18 8.81
N LEU A 97 -1.50 13.88 7.69
CA LEU A 97 -0.60 14.82 7.05
C LEU A 97 -1.42 15.85 6.26
N ASN A 98 -1.01 17.11 6.33
CA ASN A 98 -1.57 18.16 5.48
C ASN A 98 -0.86 18.13 4.12
N VAL A 99 -1.36 17.30 3.21
CA VAL A 99 -0.86 17.17 1.83
C VAL A 99 -1.99 17.59 0.89
N PRO A 100 -1.89 18.77 0.25
CA PRO A 100 -2.84 19.21 -0.77
C PRO A 100 -2.84 18.25 -1.97
N THR A 101 -4.02 18.03 -2.56
CA THR A 101 -4.18 17.06 -3.66
C THR A 101 -3.45 17.49 -4.93
N ASP A 102 -3.50 18.76 -5.26
CA ASP A 102 -2.80 19.38 -6.39
C ASP A 102 -1.28 19.28 -6.24
N GLU A 103 -0.74 19.64 -5.07
CA GLU A 103 0.68 19.50 -4.79
C GLU A 103 1.16 18.05 -4.83
N PHE A 104 0.33 17.09 -4.36
CA PHE A 104 0.65 15.67 -4.49
C PHE A 104 0.81 15.25 -5.96
N PHE A 105 -0.05 15.71 -6.86
CA PHE A 105 0.05 15.40 -8.28
C PHE A 105 1.18 16.15 -9.00
N ASP A 106 1.65 17.27 -8.45
CA ASP A 106 2.78 18.03 -8.99
C ASP A 106 4.15 17.52 -8.50
N THR A 107 4.18 16.53 -7.59
CA THR A 107 5.43 15.91 -7.13
C THR A 107 6.20 15.28 -8.29
N LYS A 108 7.53 15.42 -8.28
CA LYS A 108 8.41 14.92 -9.35
C LYS A 108 9.13 13.66 -8.90
N HIS A 109 8.92 12.58 -9.65
CA HIS A 109 9.52 11.29 -9.36
C HIS A 109 10.51 10.88 -10.46
N TYR A 110 11.74 10.56 -10.06
CA TYR A 110 12.78 10.09 -10.97
C TYR A 110 12.66 8.58 -11.15
N ILE A 111 12.02 8.18 -12.23
CA ILE A 111 11.75 6.79 -12.59
C ILE A 111 12.15 6.52 -14.04
N PRO A 112 12.48 5.28 -14.42
CA PRO A 112 12.72 4.90 -15.82
C PRO A 112 11.54 5.30 -16.71
N GLN A 113 11.83 5.86 -17.87
CA GLN A 113 10.78 6.27 -18.82
C GLN A 113 10.39 5.12 -19.76
N ASP A 114 11.27 4.14 -19.96
CA ASP A 114 11.00 2.97 -20.78
C ASP A 114 10.10 1.96 -20.05
N LEU A 115 8.96 1.65 -20.65
CA LEU A 115 8.02 0.67 -20.10
C LEU A 115 8.60 -0.75 -20.03
N ALA A 116 9.50 -1.12 -20.94
CA ALA A 116 10.16 -2.44 -20.91
C ALA A 116 11.11 -2.54 -19.71
N GLU A 117 11.81 -1.45 -19.38
CA GLU A 117 12.64 -1.38 -18.18
C GLU A 117 11.78 -1.43 -16.92
N GLN A 118 10.70 -0.64 -16.85
CA GLN A 118 9.74 -0.69 -15.73
C GLN A 118 9.21 -2.11 -15.51
N ARG A 119 8.82 -2.82 -16.58
CA ARG A 119 8.32 -4.20 -16.51
C ARG A 119 9.39 -5.17 -16.01
N LYS A 120 10.64 -5.05 -16.43
CA LYS A 120 11.74 -5.88 -15.93
C LYS A 120 11.94 -5.71 -14.42
N ILE A 121 11.94 -4.46 -13.95
CA ILE A 121 12.06 -4.16 -12.51
C ILE A 121 10.87 -4.72 -11.74
N ALA A 122 9.65 -4.52 -12.23
CA ALA A 122 8.43 -5.05 -11.62
C ALA A 122 8.46 -6.58 -11.49
N ASN A 123 8.81 -7.29 -12.56
CA ASN A 123 8.92 -8.75 -12.57
C ASN A 123 9.95 -9.26 -11.57
N PHE A 124 11.08 -8.58 -11.44
CA PHE A 124 12.11 -8.90 -10.45
C PHE A 124 11.57 -8.72 -9.01
N MET A 125 10.91 -7.59 -8.73
CA MET A 125 10.33 -7.34 -7.41
C MET A 125 9.23 -8.35 -7.05
N ILE A 126 8.37 -8.69 -7.99
CA ILE A 126 7.32 -9.73 -7.82
C ILE A 126 7.95 -11.09 -7.53
N ALA A 127 9.04 -11.45 -8.22
CA ALA A 127 9.74 -12.70 -8.00
C ALA A 127 10.37 -12.78 -6.60
N LEU A 128 10.97 -11.68 -6.12
CA LEU A 128 11.48 -11.56 -4.76
C LEU A 128 10.37 -11.70 -3.73
N GLU A 129 9.25 -10.99 -3.90
CA GLU A 129 8.10 -11.05 -2.99
C GLU A 129 7.55 -12.48 -2.88
N ARG A 130 7.36 -13.16 -4.00
CA ARG A 130 6.94 -14.57 -4.02
C ARG A 130 7.90 -15.47 -3.25
N ARG A 131 9.21 -15.24 -3.39
CA ARG A 131 10.23 -16.00 -2.66
C ARG A 131 10.18 -15.74 -1.17
N ILE A 132 10.01 -14.47 -0.75
CA ILE A 132 9.84 -14.09 0.66
C ILE A 132 8.62 -14.78 1.27
N VAL A 133 7.47 -14.71 0.61
CA VAL A 133 6.23 -15.37 1.08
C VAL A 133 6.41 -16.88 1.21
N ALA A 134 7.04 -17.52 0.24
CA ALA A 134 7.30 -18.98 0.27
C ALA A 134 8.22 -19.35 1.44
N GLN A 135 9.29 -18.58 1.68
CA GLN A 135 10.21 -18.83 2.81
C GLN A 135 9.52 -18.60 4.15
N GLN A 136 8.70 -17.55 4.26
CA GLN A 136 7.93 -17.28 5.48
C GLN A 136 6.97 -18.44 5.79
N SER A 137 6.27 -18.95 4.81
CA SER A 137 5.40 -20.12 4.95
C SER A 137 6.16 -21.36 5.43
N LEU A 138 7.37 -21.61 4.89
CA LEU A 138 8.24 -22.70 5.34
C LEU A 138 8.62 -22.52 6.83
N VAL A 139 9.06 -21.33 7.21
CA VAL A 139 9.41 -21.02 8.61
C VAL A 139 8.22 -21.24 9.55
N ASP A 140 7.02 -20.82 9.15
CA ASP A 140 5.82 -20.98 9.97
C ASP A 140 5.41 -22.46 10.12
N ASN A 141 5.57 -23.25 9.06
CA ASN A 141 5.34 -24.70 9.10
C ASN A 141 6.36 -25.41 10.01
N LEU A 142 7.64 -25.05 9.94
CA LEU A 142 8.68 -25.59 10.83
C LEU A 142 8.42 -25.22 12.31
N LYS A 143 7.95 -24.00 12.58
CA LYS A 143 7.54 -23.60 13.95
C LYS A 143 6.35 -24.41 14.47
N LYS A 144 5.37 -24.73 13.60
CA LYS A 144 4.24 -25.61 13.96
C LYS A 144 4.72 -27.02 14.27
N TYR A 145 5.58 -27.56 13.41
CA TYR A 145 6.17 -28.89 13.58
C TYR A 145 6.96 -28.99 14.89
N LYS A 146 7.86 -28.03 15.16
CA LYS A 146 8.61 -27.95 16.42
C LYS A 146 7.69 -27.96 17.65
N ARG A 147 6.61 -27.17 17.62
CA ARG A 147 5.63 -27.14 18.74
C ARG A 147 4.94 -28.50 18.94
N GLY A 148 4.59 -29.18 17.85
CA GLY A 148 4.00 -30.52 17.90
C GLY A 148 4.93 -31.54 18.53
N LEU A 149 6.20 -31.57 18.07
CA LEU A 149 7.21 -32.45 18.66
C LEU A 149 7.47 -32.17 20.14
N SER A 150 7.59 -30.90 20.52
CA SER A 150 7.82 -30.53 21.93
C SER A 150 6.69 -31.03 22.82
N LYS A 151 5.44 -30.93 22.39
CA LYS A 151 4.30 -31.50 23.14
C LYS A 151 4.36 -33.02 23.25
N ALA A 152 4.77 -33.72 22.20
CA ALA A 152 4.83 -35.17 22.20
C ALA A 152 6.00 -35.73 23.04
N VAL A 153 7.09 -34.95 23.18
CA VAL A 153 8.31 -35.40 23.88
C VAL A 153 8.26 -35.05 25.38
N PHE A 154 7.60 -33.97 25.76
CA PHE A 154 7.57 -33.47 27.15
C PHE A 154 6.20 -33.56 27.82
N SER A 155 5.25 -34.24 27.20
CA SER A 155 4.01 -34.68 27.83
C SER A 155 4.20 -36.08 28.41
#